data_827509d68623eb62f5e49d684a5ada3c
#
_entry.id   827509d68623eb62f5e49d684a5ada3c
#
_cell.length_a   1.000
_cell.length_b   1.000
_cell.length_c   1.000
_cell.angle_alpha   90.00
_cell.angle_beta   90.00
_cell.angle_gamma   90.00
#
_symmetry.space_group_name_H-M   'P 1'
#
loop_
_entity.id
_entity.type
_entity.pdbx_description
1 polymer ?
#
loop_
_entity_poly.entity_id
_entity_poly.type
_entity_poly.pdbx_seq_one_letter_code
_entity_poly.pdbx_strand_id
1 'polypeptide(L)'
;MELTPVQQRTLDELMRMQPLPVFPRELVEGLRADLEHRLRPLTDNLKDGEGVWLSKSKLSDLHSRCEGLFLANHLGEGEFELGWQLARGSLVHRAIAVSVNLPDRSDAELVESALAQLRRDDGAFDEYCLGLSDADLAALESEAVERVLLFRATFPPLQKAWSPAVEPSLKATFAGDRVVLSARPDLLLGSDDREEPMRARRIVIELKTGGDRPEHDDDLRFYALLATLRLGVPPFRVATVFLDDGTWRAHDVSADLLEAAVRRIGDGAIRAGAMIAGEEPRLRPGPWCSWCPRAETCPESTFRAD
;
A
#
# COMPACT_ATOMS: atom_id res chain seq x y z
N MET A 1 26.37 8.18 15.26
CA MET A 1 25.27 8.37 16.24
C MET A 1 24.97 7.00 16.82
N GLU A 2 24.93 6.87 18.13
CA GLU A 2 24.58 5.63 18.81
C GLU A 2 23.06 5.43 18.74
N LEU A 3 22.61 4.22 18.38
CA LEU A 3 21.18 3.91 18.27
C LEU A 3 20.58 3.74 19.67
N THR A 4 19.34 4.15 19.82
CA THR A 4 18.56 3.82 21.03
C THR A 4 18.29 2.31 21.08
N PRO A 5 17.99 1.73 22.25
CA PRO A 5 17.62 0.31 22.35
C PRO A 5 16.45 -0.08 21.45
N VAL A 6 15.47 0.81 21.28
CA VAL A 6 14.30 0.58 20.40
C VAL A 6 14.71 0.57 18.92
N GLN A 7 15.52 1.54 18.50
CA GLN A 7 16.04 1.59 17.14
C GLN A 7 16.94 0.38 16.82
N GLN A 8 17.75 -0.06 17.79
CA GLN A 8 18.59 -1.25 17.65
C GLN A 8 17.72 -2.50 17.49
N ARG A 9 16.66 -2.62 18.28
CA ARG A 9 15.70 -3.72 18.16
C ARG A 9 15.02 -3.73 16.79
N THR A 10 14.56 -2.58 16.30
CA THR A 10 13.97 -2.46 14.96
C THR A 10 14.95 -2.88 13.87
N LEU A 11 16.21 -2.46 14.00
CA LEU A 11 17.25 -2.85 13.06
C LEU A 11 17.48 -4.37 13.05
N ASP A 12 17.59 -4.98 14.22
CA ASP A 12 17.98 -6.39 14.35
C ASP A 12 16.81 -7.35 14.08
N GLU A 13 15.59 -7.02 14.52
CA GLU A 13 14.42 -7.90 14.40
C GLU A 13 13.63 -7.67 13.10
N LEU A 14 13.52 -6.41 12.65
CA LEU A 14 12.72 -6.07 11.48
C LEU A 14 13.55 -5.93 10.21
N MET A 15 14.62 -5.11 10.24
CA MET A 15 15.33 -4.68 9.04
C MET A 15 16.46 -5.62 8.62
N ARG A 16 16.87 -6.57 9.46
CA ARG A 16 17.92 -7.54 9.19
C ARG A 16 17.39 -8.97 9.14
N MET A 17 18.05 -9.80 8.34
CA MET A 17 17.87 -11.24 8.30
C MET A 17 19.21 -11.92 8.04
N GLN A 18 19.49 -12.98 8.77
CA GLN A 18 20.71 -13.78 8.57
C GLN A 18 20.38 -15.28 8.73
N PRO A 19 20.70 -16.14 7.74
CA PRO A 19 21.17 -15.77 6.40
C PRO A 19 20.06 -15.16 5.55
N LEU A 20 20.42 -14.29 4.59
CA LEU A 20 19.46 -13.80 3.60
C LEU A 20 19.06 -14.95 2.66
N PRO A 21 17.76 -15.09 2.34
CA PRO A 21 17.30 -16.15 1.44
C PRO A 21 17.78 -15.93 0.00
N VAL A 22 18.02 -17.03 -0.68
CA VAL A 22 18.31 -17.06 -2.12
C VAL A 22 17.15 -17.76 -2.79
N PHE A 23 16.51 -17.10 -3.74
CA PHE A 23 15.39 -17.64 -4.50
C PHE A 23 15.85 -18.17 -5.86
N PRO A 24 15.31 -19.30 -6.35
CA PRO A 24 15.59 -19.73 -7.71
C PRO A 24 14.96 -18.78 -8.72
N ARG A 25 15.62 -18.54 -9.84
CA ARG A 25 15.10 -17.67 -10.92
C ARG A 25 13.77 -18.19 -11.47
N GLU A 26 13.66 -19.49 -11.56
CA GLU A 26 12.49 -20.23 -12.01
C GLU A 26 11.22 -19.92 -11.19
N LEU A 27 11.39 -19.53 -9.92
CA LEU A 27 10.26 -19.11 -9.09
C LEU A 27 9.60 -17.83 -9.67
N VAL A 28 10.39 -16.81 -9.99
CA VAL A 28 9.84 -15.53 -10.50
C VAL A 28 9.20 -15.73 -11.87
N GLU A 29 9.85 -16.51 -12.74
CA GLU A 29 9.31 -16.86 -14.05
C GLU A 29 8.02 -17.67 -13.94
N GLY A 30 7.97 -18.63 -13.01
CA GLY A 30 6.78 -19.44 -12.72
C GLY A 30 5.61 -18.62 -12.19
N LEU A 31 5.85 -17.71 -11.24
CA LEU A 31 4.81 -16.81 -10.71
C LEU A 31 4.21 -15.93 -11.80
N ARG A 32 5.04 -15.39 -12.70
CA ARG A 32 4.59 -14.60 -13.83
C ARG A 32 3.77 -15.44 -14.81
N ALA A 33 4.26 -16.63 -15.16
CA ALA A 33 3.58 -17.54 -16.08
C ALA A 33 2.23 -18.04 -15.52
N ASP A 34 2.13 -18.35 -14.21
CA ASP A 34 0.88 -18.73 -13.56
C ASP A 34 -0.13 -17.56 -13.59
N LEU A 35 0.32 -16.34 -13.30
CA LEU A 35 -0.56 -15.17 -13.34
C LEU A 35 -1.04 -14.89 -14.78
N GLU A 36 -0.16 -14.94 -15.78
CA GLU A 36 -0.57 -14.84 -17.21
C GLU A 36 -1.58 -15.92 -17.60
N HIS A 37 -1.35 -17.16 -17.18
CA HIS A 37 -2.27 -18.25 -17.46
C HIS A 37 -3.65 -18.00 -16.86
N ARG A 38 -3.71 -17.60 -15.58
CA ARG A 38 -4.97 -17.30 -14.88
C ARG A 38 -5.73 -16.14 -15.50
N LEU A 39 -5.01 -15.11 -15.95
CA LEU A 39 -5.60 -13.89 -16.48
C LEU A 39 -5.92 -13.94 -17.97
N ARG A 40 -5.50 -15.00 -18.67
CA ARG A 40 -5.76 -15.18 -20.12
C ARG A 40 -7.22 -14.97 -20.52
N PRO A 41 -8.24 -15.47 -19.78
CA PRO A 41 -9.64 -15.26 -20.15
C PRO A 41 -10.04 -13.79 -20.28
N LEU A 42 -9.36 -12.87 -19.57
CA LEU A 42 -9.67 -11.45 -19.65
C LEU A 42 -9.25 -10.80 -20.97
N THR A 43 -8.35 -11.44 -21.73
CA THR A 43 -7.97 -10.94 -23.07
C THR A 43 -9.16 -11.01 -24.03
N ASP A 44 -9.99 -12.04 -23.90
CA ASP A 44 -11.10 -12.32 -24.81
C ASP A 44 -12.46 -11.80 -24.26
N ASN A 45 -12.60 -11.72 -22.93
CA ASN A 45 -13.87 -11.38 -22.28
C ASN A 45 -14.10 -9.87 -22.12
N LEU A 46 -13.03 -9.06 -22.14
CA LEU A 46 -13.13 -7.61 -22.04
C LEU A 46 -13.12 -6.97 -23.43
N LYS A 47 -13.98 -5.96 -23.64
CA LYS A 47 -14.03 -5.19 -24.88
C LYS A 47 -12.80 -4.31 -25.05
N ASP A 48 -12.60 -3.79 -26.27
CA ASP A 48 -11.53 -2.83 -26.53
C ASP A 48 -11.72 -1.57 -25.67
N GLY A 49 -10.64 -1.17 -24.97
CA GLY A 49 -10.65 -0.06 -24.04
C GLY A 49 -11.06 -0.43 -22.60
N GLU A 50 -11.63 -1.61 -22.36
CA GLU A 50 -11.90 -2.12 -21.01
C GLU A 50 -10.64 -2.75 -20.42
N GLY A 51 -10.47 -2.59 -19.10
CA GLY A 51 -9.36 -3.18 -18.38
C GLY A 51 -9.59 -3.21 -16.88
N VAL A 52 -8.85 -4.07 -16.21
CA VAL A 52 -8.89 -4.26 -14.76
C VAL A 52 -7.64 -3.62 -14.16
N TRP A 53 -7.82 -2.56 -13.39
CA TRP A 53 -6.73 -1.95 -12.62
C TRP A 53 -6.87 -2.35 -11.16
N LEU A 54 -5.90 -3.10 -10.64
CA LEU A 54 -5.90 -3.60 -9.27
C LEU A 54 -4.80 -2.96 -8.42
N SER A 55 -5.23 -2.48 -7.27
CA SER A 55 -4.40 -2.11 -6.13
C SER A 55 -4.75 -2.98 -4.93
N LYS A 56 -3.99 -2.87 -3.84
CA LYS A 56 -4.31 -3.55 -2.57
C LYS A 56 -5.74 -3.25 -2.11
N SER A 57 -6.17 -1.97 -2.15
CA SER A 57 -7.51 -1.55 -1.71
C SER A 57 -8.61 -2.14 -2.58
N LYS A 58 -8.44 -2.15 -3.91
CA LYS A 58 -9.41 -2.77 -4.83
C LYS A 58 -9.52 -4.28 -4.63
N LEU A 59 -8.40 -4.97 -4.33
CA LEU A 59 -8.44 -6.38 -3.96
C LEU A 59 -9.16 -6.61 -2.62
N SER A 60 -8.99 -5.71 -1.65
CA SER A 60 -9.75 -5.77 -0.40
C SER A 60 -11.25 -5.55 -0.61
N ASP A 61 -11.64 -4.64 -1.52
CA ASP A 61 -13.05 -4.44 -1.88
C ASP A 61 -13.65 -5.71 -2.50
N LEU A 62 -12.91 -6.39 -3.39
CA LEU A 62 -13.36 -7.63 -4.04
C LEU A 62 -13.47 -8.82 -3.07
N HIS A 63 -12.48 -9.01 -2.21
CA HIS A 63 -12.38 -10.23 -1.39
C HIS A 63 -12.95 -10.08 0.02
N SER A 64 -12.70 -8.96 0.67
CA SER A 64 -12.94 -8.79 2.11
C SER A 64 -14.07 -7.83 2.42
N ARG A 65 -14.39 -6.91 1.49
CA ARG A 65 -15.44 -5.89 1.67
C ARG A 65 -16.65 -6.18 0.79
N CYS A 66 -16.91 -5.36 -0.21
CA CYS A 66 -18.09 -5.42 -1.05
C CYS A 66 -17.74 -5.22 -2.53
N GLU A 67 -18.15 -6.16 -3.38
CA GLU A 67 -17.98 -6.05 -4.82
C GLU A 67 -18.73 -4.85 -5.42
N GLY A 68 -19.86 -4.45 -4.83
CA GLY A 68 -20.58 -3.22 -5.19
C GLY A 68 -19.75 -1.95 -4.97
N LEU A 69 -18.96 -1.88 -3.89
CA LEU A 69 -18.02 -0.79 -3.64
C LEU A 69 -16.90 -0.77 -4.69
N PHE A 70 -16.32 -1.96 -5.01
CA PHE A 70 -15.34 -2.06 -6.08
C PHE A 70 -15.91 -1.52 -7.41
N LEU A 71 -17.12 -1.96 -7.78
CA LEU A 71 -17.73 -1.56 -9.04
C LEU A 71 -18.06 -0.07 -9.09
N ALA A 72 -18.59 0.51 -8.01
CA ALA A 72 -18.84 1.94 -7.90
C ALA A 72 -17.54 2.76 -8.09
N ASN A 73 -16.47 2.37 -7.40
CA ASN A 73 -15.16 3.02 -7.53
C ASN A 73 -14.53 2.80 -8.92
N HIS A 74 -14.78 1.65 -9.56
CA HIS A 74 -14.29 1.39 -10.92
C HIS A 74 -14.99 2.28 -11.95
N LEU A 75 -16.27 2.52 -11.79
CA LEU A 75 -17.09 3.36 -12.66
C LEU A 75 -16.91 4.87 -12.37
N GLY A 76 -16.15 5.24 -11.34
CA GLY A 76 -15.96 6.63 -10.94
C GLY A 76 -17.21 7.27 -10.36
N GLU A 77 -18.07 6.47 -9.72
CA GLU A 77 -19.27 6.97 -9.06
C GLU A 77 -18.90 7.67 -7.75
N GLY A 78 -19.60 8.77 -7.45
CA GLY A 78 -19.39 9.58 -6.26
C GLY A 78 -18.15 10.48 -6.34
N GLU A 79 -18.12 11.46 -5.46
CA GLU A 79 -16.96 12.33 -5.26
C GLU A 79 -16.11 11.80 -4.11
N PHE A 80 -14.81 11.90 -4.23
CA PHE A 80 -13.88 11.54 -3.17
C PHE A 80 -13.82 12.70 -2.16
N GLU A 81 -14.25 12.45 -0.94
CA GLU A 81 -14.13 13.40 0.16
C GLU A 81 -12.95 13.01 1.05
N LEU A 82 -12.03 13.94 1.24
CA LEU A 82 -10.90 13.78 2.15
C LEU A 82 -11.38 14.03 3.59
N GLY A 83 -11.34 12.96 4.41
CA GLY A 83 -11.65 13.09 5.84
C GLY A 83 -10.38 13.22 6.70
N TRP A 84 -10.56 13.55 7.99
CA TRP A 84 -9.48 13.78 8.97
C TRP A 84 -8.41 12.68 8.98
N GLN A 85 -8.81 11.40 9.07
CA GLN A 85 -7.86 10.28 9.14
C GLN A 85 -7.02 10.15 7.87
N LEU A 86 -7.61 10.38 6.70
CA LEU A 86 -6.89 10.33 5.43
C LEU A 86 -5.94 11.52 5.28
N ALA A 87 -6.39 12.73 5.62
CA ALA A 87 -5.55 13.92 5.60
C ALA A 87 -4.35 13.77 6.53
N ARG A 88 -4.59 13.31 7.78
CA ARG A 88 -3.53 13.01 8.73
C ARG A 88 -2.56 11.96 8.19
N GLY A 89 -3.06 10.86 7.65
CA GLY A 89 -2.25 9.82 7.04
C GLY A 89 -1.36 10.37 5.94
N SER A 90 -1.93 11.14 4.99
CA SER A 90 -1.18 11.75 3.90
C SER A 90 -0.08 12.69 4.40
N LEU A 91 -0.38 13.50 5.43
CA LEU A 91 0.58 14.43 6.02
C LEU A 91 1.74 13.69 6.69
N VAL A 92 1.46 12.64 7.48
CA VAL A 92 2.46 11.81 8.16
C VAL A 92 3.36 11.10 7.16
N HIS A 93 2.78 10.44 6.14
CA HIS A 93 3.55 9.73 5.12
C HIS A 93 4.46 10.69 4.34
N ARG A 94 3.94 11.87 3.95
CA ARG A 94 4.74 12.89 3.28
C ARG A 94 5.87 13.41 4.20
N ALA A 95 5.63 13.64 5.49
CA ALA A 95 6.65 14.10 6.42
C ALA A 95 7.76 13.06 6.63
N ILE A 96 7.40 11.77 6.74
CA ILE A 96 8.38 10.67 6.79
C ILE A 96 9.17 10.60 5.48
N ALA A 97 8.52 10.75 4.33
CA ALA A 97 9.18 10.82 3.02
C ALA A 97 10.21 11.97 2.94
N VAL A 98 9.84 13.14 3.44
CA VAL A 98 10.74 14.31 3.52
C VAL A 98 11.92 14.02 4.45
N SER A 99 11.70 13.34 5.58
CA SER A 99 12.73 13.04 6.57
C SER A 99 13.88 12.18 6.04
N VAL A 100 13.62 11.32 5.03
CA VAL A 100 14.66 10.51 4.38
C VAL A 100 15.71 11.38 3.70
N ASN A 101 15.30 12.52 3.13
CA ASN A 101 16.19 13.44 2.44
C ASN A 101 16.71 14.57 3.35
N LEU A 102 16.01 14.87 4.43
CA LEU A 102 16.31 15.96 5.37
C LEU A 102 16.37 15.44 6.82
N PRO A 103 17.28 14.50 7.13
CA PRO A 103 17.29 13.80 8.42
C PRO A 103 17.60 14.72 9.62
N ASP A 104 18.27 15.86 9.39
CA ASP A 104 18.70 16.80 10.45
C ASP A 104 17.61 17.82 10.84
N ARG A 105 16.45 17.83 10.14
CA ARG A 105 15.34 18.72 10.48
C ARG A 105 14.59 18.21 11.71
N SER A 106 14.02 19.14 12.45
CA SER A 106 13.08 18.81 13.54
C SER A 106 11.79 18.22 13.00
N ASP A 107 11.06 17.47 13.83
CA ASP A 107 9.81 16.83 13.42
C ASP A 107 8.75 17.86 12.98
N ALA A 108 8.71 19.03 13.65
CA ALA A 108 7.83 20.13 13.27
C ALA A 108 8.21 20.72 11.89
N GLU A 109 9.48 20.97 11.61
CA GLU A 109 9.93 21.45 10.28
C GLU A 109 9.65 20.44 9.16
N LEU A 110 9.70 19.13 9.45
CA LEU A 110 9.36 18.08 8.49
C LEU A 110 7.88 18.11 8.17
N VAL A 111 7.00 18.24 9.17
CA VAL A 111 5.55 18.33 9.00
C VAL A 111 5.16 19.61 8.27
N GLU A 112 5.73 20.77 8.64
CA GLU A 112 5.50 22.05 7.92
C GLU A 112 5.88 21.92 6.43
N SER A 113 7.07 21.35 6.16
CA SER A 113 7.51 21.12 4.78
C SER A 113 6.58 20.17 4.02
N ALA A 114 6.11 19.11 4.67
CA ALA A 114 5.18 18.14 4.09
C ALA A 114 3.81 18.77 3.79
N LEU A 115 3.28 19.57 4.73
CA LEU A 115 2.03 20.30 4.56
C LEU A 115 2.10 21.24 3.35
N ALA A 116 3.17 22.03 3.26
CA ALA A 116 3.38 22.93 2.13
C ALA A 116 3.50 22.21 0.79
N GLN A 117 4.12 21.03 0.76
CA GLN A 117 4.21 20.20 -0.43
C GLN A 117 2.85 19.62 -0.82
N LEU A 118 2.11 19.03 0.13
CA LEU A 118 0.79 18.45 -0.14
C LEU A 118 -0.20 19.48 -0.66
N ARG A 119 -0.27 20.65 -0.02
CA ARG A 119 -1.15 21.74 -0.46
C ARG A 119 -0.85 22.23 -1.88
N ARG A 120 0.41 22.14 -2.31
CA ARG A 120 0.81 22.50 -3.68
C ARG A 120 0.54 21.38 -4.68
N ASP A 121 0.76 20.12 -4.29
CA ASP A 121 0.81 18.98 -5.20
C ASP A 121 -0.53 18.21 -5.29
N ASP A 122 -1.44 18.39 -4.31
CA ASP A 122 -2.72 17.70 -4.18
C ASP A 122 -3.85 18.71 -3.90
N GLY A 123 -4.64 18.99 -4.94
CA GLY A 123 -5.72 19.97 -4.87
C GLY A 123 -6.83 19.58 -3.87
N ALA A 124 -7.15 18.29 -3.72
CA ALA A 124 -8.15 17.83 -2.75
C ALA A 124 -7.65 18.03 -1.31
N PHE A 125 -6.36 17.84 -1.08
CA PHE A 125 -5.74 18.10 0.22
C PHE A 125 -5.72 19.62 0.54
N ASP A 126 -5.40 20.46 -0.44
CA ASP A 126 -5.42 21.92 -0.24
C ASP A 126 -6.84 22.42 0.05
N GLU A 127 -7.84 21.97 -0.70
CA GLU A 127 -9.25 22.32 -0.49
C GLU A 127 -9.72 21.89 0.92
N TYR A 128 -9.36 20.68 1.35
CA TYR A 128 -9.63 20.21 2.70
C TYR A 128 -9.02 21.12 3.76
N CYS A 129 -7.74 21.48 3.61
CA CYS A 129 -7.05 22.39 4.53
C CYS A 129 -7.68 23.80 4.57
N LEU A 130 -8.16 24.31 3.43
CA LEU A 130 -8.84 25.59 3.36
C LEU A 130 -10.20 25.58 4.09
N GLY A 131 -10.82 24.43 4.23
CA GLY A 131 -12.06 24.22 4.99
C GLY A 131 -11.87 24.07 6.50
N LEU A 132 -10.64 23.89 6.98
CA LEU A 132 -10.35 23.75 8.41
C LEU A 132 -10.28 25.10 9.11
N SER A 133 -10.62 25.14 10.42
CA SER A 133 -10.25 26.25 11.27
C SER A 133 -8.75 26.24 11.57
N ASP A 134 -8.18 27.38 11.98
CA ASP A 134 -6.77 27.46 12.41
C ASP A 134 -6.45 26.47 13.55
N ALA A 135 -7.42 26.25 14.45
CA ALA A 135 -7.27 25.31 15.54
C ALA A 135 -7.24 23.85 15.06
N ASP A 136 -8.10 23.49 14.09
CA ASP A 136 -8.11 22.14 13.52
C ASP A 136 -6.86 21.88 12.68
N LEU A 137 -6.41 22.86 11.90
CA LEU A 137 -5.15 22.73 11.16
C LEU A 137 -3.97 22.52 12.10
N ALA A 138 -3.87 23.30 13.18
CA ALA A 138 -2.84 23.11 14.18
C ALA A 138 -2.92 21.76 14.90
N ALA A 139 -4.13 21.23 15.12
CA ALA A 139 -4.32 19.88 15.66
C ALA A 139 -3.85 18.80 14.67
N LEU A 140 -4.16 18.94 13.38
CA LEU A 140 -3.69 18.03 12.32
C LEU A 140 -2.16 17.98 12.25
N GLU A 141 -1.51 19.15 12.30
CA GLU A 141 -0.05 19.25 12.34
C GLU A 141 0.54 18.62 13.61
N SER A 142 -0.04 18.87 14.78
CA SER A 142 0.40 18.29 16.06
C SER A 142 0.31 16.77 16.06
N GLU A 143 -0.80 16.20 15.59
CA GLU A 143 -0.97 14.75 15.47
C GLU A 143 0.03 14.12 14.47
N ALA A 144 0.38 14.86 13.42
CA ALA A 144 1.39 14.41 12.47
C ALA A 144 2.80 14.44 13.08
N VAL A 145 3.15 15.49 13.84
CA VAL A 145 4.42 15.60 14.54
C VAL A 145 4.62 14.44 15.52
N GLU A 146 3.61 14.08 16.30
CA GLU A 146 3.67 12.96 17.23
C GLU A 146 4.03 11.64 16.52
N ARG A 147 3.45 11.38 15.35
CA ARG A 147 3.69 10.14 14.59
C ARG A 147 5.07 10.14 13.90
N VAL A 148 5.50 11.28 13.41
CA VAL A 148 6.87 11.44 12.87
C VAL A 148 7.90 11.23 13.97
N LEU A 149 7.68 11.80 15.15
CA LEU A 149 8.52 11.60 16.34
C LEU A 149 8.57 10.09 16.70
N LEU A 150 7.43 9.41 16.74
CA LEU A 150 7.37 7.98 17.06
C LEU A 150 8.10 7.14 15.99
N PHE A 151 7.91 7.45 14.71
CA PHE A 151 8.68 6.81 13.64
C PHE A 151 10.19 6.95 13.86
N ARG A 152 10.67 8.17 14.12
CA ARG A 152 12.09 8.46 14.34
C ARG A 152 12.62 7.88 15.65
N ALA A 153 11.78 7.72 16.66
CA ALA A 153 12.15 7.05 17.90
C ALA A 153 12.27 5.53 17.73
N THR A 154 11.47 4.96 16.82
CA THR A 154 11.38 3.52 16.57
C THR A 154 12.39 3.06 15.51
N PHE A 155 12.49 3.80 14.41
CA PHE A 155 13.40 3.47 13.31
C PHE A 155 14.77 4.10 13.49
N PRO A 156 15.83 3.35 13.18
CA PRO A 156 17.15 3.97 13.05
C PRO A 156 17.14 4.96 11.88
N PRO A 157 17.95 6.03 11.90
CA PRO A 157 18.08 6.94 10.77
C PRO A 157 18.39 6.17 9.49
N LEU A 158 17.56 6.35 8.46
CA LEU A 158 17.67 5.63 7.19
C LEU A 158 18.96 6.06 6.47
N GLN A 159 19.93 5.14 6.44
CA GLN A 159 21.23 5.38 5.84
C GLN A 159 21.17 5.24 4.32
N LYS A 160 21.97 6.04 3.59
CA LYS A 160 22.11 5.92 2.13
C LYS A 160 22.55 4.52 1.69
N ALA A 161 23.37 3.84 2.53
CA ALA A 161 23.81 2.46 2.27
C ALA A 161 22.65 1.45 2.17
N TRP A 162 21.49 1.76 2.75
CA TRP A 162 20.28 0.94 2.65
C TRP A 162 19.45 1.27 1.41
N SER A 163 19.91 2.20 0.57
CA SER A 163 19.25 2.58 -0.67
C SER A 163 17.74 2.84 -0.48
N PRO A 164 17.33 3.72 0.46
CA PRO A 164 15.93 3.94 0.74
C PRO A 164 15.23 4.54 -0.48
N ALA A 165 14.17 3.88 -0.95
CA ALA A 165 13.24 4.41 -1.92
C ALA A 165 11.90 4.67 -1.22
N VAL A 166 11.44 5.91 -1.30
CA VAL A 166 10.17 6.36 -0.73
C VAL A 166 9.10 6.34 -1.80
N GLU A 167 7.96 5.75 -1.47
CA GLU A 167 6.80 5.62 -2.36
C GLU A 167 7.16 5.14 -3.78
N PRO A 168 8.03 4.12 -3.95
CA PRO A 168 8.40 3.67 -5.28
C PRO A 168 7.19 3.13 -6.03
N SER A 169 7.03 3.54 -7.29
CA SER A 169 5.96 3.02 -8.13
C SER A 169 6.32 1.61 -8.62
N LEU A 170 5.54 0.64 -8.19
CA LEU A 170 5.60 -0.75 -8.66
C LEU A 170 4.40 -1.02 -9.56
N LYS A 171 4.65 -1.45 -10.80
CA LYS A 171 3.61 -1.75 -11.77
C LYS A 171 3.97 -2.99 -12.59
N ALA A 172 2.98 -3.84 -12.83
CA ALA A 172 3.09 -4.97 -13.74
C ALA A 172 1.80 -5.09 -14.56
N THR A 173 1.93 -5.49 -15.83
CA THR A 173 0.80 -5.66 -16.75
C THR A 173 0.73 -7.09 -17.26
N PHE A 174 -0.48 -7.55 -17.54
CA PHE A 174 -0.82 -8.91 -17.93
C PHE A 174 -1.99 -8.94 -18.92
N ALA A 175 -2.21 -10.09 -19.54
CA ALA A 175 -3.33 -10.33 -20.47
C ALA A 175 -3.39 -9.26 -21.59
N GLY A 176 -2.25 -8.98 -22.25
CA GLY A 176 -2.18 -7.97 -23.31
C GLY A 176 -2.53 -6.57 -22.81
N ASP A 177 -2.03 -6.18 -21.64
CA ASP A 177 -2.26 -4.91 -20.94
C ASP A 177 -3.70 -4.68 -20.45
N ARG A 178 -4.56 -5.71 -20.52
CA ARG A 178 -5.93 -5.67 -19.97
C ARG A 178 -5.96 -5.67 -18.44
N VAL A 179 -4.92 -6.19 -17.80
CA VAL A 179 -4.81 -6.21 -16.34
C VAL A 179 -3.58 -5.44 -15.91
N VAL A 180 -3.79 -4.45 -15.06
CA VAL A 180 -2.73 -3.64 -14.47
C VAL A 180 -2.71 -3.82 -12.97
N LEU A 181 -1.60 -4.31 -12.45
CA LEU A 181 -1.31 -4.33 -11.01
C LEU A 181 -0.46 -3.10 -10.68
N SER A 182 -0.87 -2.35 -9.67
CA SER A 182 -0.17 -1.14 -9.25
C SER A 182 -0.08 -1.04 -7.74
N ALA A 183 1.11 -0.71 -7.25
CA ALA A 183 1.40 -0.48 -5.84
C ALA A 183 2.36 0.69 -5.65
N ARG A 184 2.26 1.30 -4.48
CA ARG A 184 3.20 2.30 -4.00
C ARG A 184 3.40 2.07 -2.51
N PRO A 185 4.30 1.14 -2.13
CA PRO A 185 4.65 0.95 -0.72
C PRO A 185 5.35 2.19 -0.19
N ASP A 186 5.23 2.46 1.11
CA ASP A 186 5.78 3.67 1.71
C ASP A 186 7.31 3.69 1.66
N LEU A 187 7.94 2.54 1.98
CA LEU A 187 9.40 2.40 1.94
C LEU A 187 9.81 1.07 1.29
N LEU A 188 10.83 1.14 0.46
CA LEU A 188 11.59 0.00 -0.03
C LEU A 188 13.05 0.23 0.32
N LEU A 189 13.63 -0.65 1.15
CA LEU A 189 15.02 -0.56 1.57
C LEU A 189 15.82 -1.72 0.99
N GLY A 190 17.08 -1.49 0.66
CA GLY A 190 17.99 -2.47 0.09
C GLY A 190 18.15 -2.35 -1.43
N SER A 191 19.21 -2.95 -1.92
CA SER A 191 19.57 -2.95 -3.36
C SER A 191 20.03 -4.34 -3.79
N ASP A 192 19.98 -4.62 -5.10
CA ASP A 192 20.50 -5.85 -5.66
C ASP A 192 22.02 -5.90 -5.56
N ASP A 193 22.51 -7.12 -5.50
CA ASP A 193 23.92 -7.43 -5.64
C ASP A 193 24.17 -8.11 -6.99
N ARG A 194 25.16 -7.63 -7.73
CA ARG A 194 25.50 -8.18 -9.05
C ARG A 194 26.15 -9.57 -8.96
N GLU A 195 26.82 -9.86 -7.85
CA GLU A 195 27.48 -11.15 -7.62
C GLU A 195 26.48 -12.23 -7.19
N GLU A 196 25.42 -11.82 -6.48
CA GLU A 196 24.37 -12.72 -5.99
C GLU A 196 22.96 -12.19 -6.34
N PRO A 197 22.62 -12.14 -7.65
CA PRO A 197 21.43 -11.43 -8.13
C PRO A 197 20.10 -12.00 -7.63
N MET A 198 20.08 -13.26 -7.18
CA MET A 198 18.89 -13.92 -6.65
C MET A 198 18.84 -13.95 -5.11
N ARG A 199 19.80 -13.33 -4.44
CA ARG A 199 19.76 -13.16 -2.98
C ARG A 199 18.83 -11.99 -2.63
N ALA A 200 17.83 -12.28 -1.83
CA ALA A 200 16.86 -11.26 -1.37
C ALA A 200 17.52 -10.29 -0.38
N ARG A 201 17.65 -9.04 -0.77
CA ARG A 201 18.31 -7.99 0.02
C ARG A 201 17.39 -6.83 0.34
N ARG A 202 16.11 -6.91 -0.08
CA ARG A 202 15.14 -5.84 0.11
C ARG A 202 14.12 -6.17 1.16
N ILE A 203 13.66 -5.15 1.86
CA ILE A 203 12.47 -5.15 2.69
C ILE A 203 11.50 -4.11 2.17
N VAL A 204 10.21 -4.48 2.13
CA VAL A 204 9.11 -3.55 1.84
C VAL A 204 8.41 -3.22 3.14
N ILE A 205 8.20 -1.94 3.40
CA ILE A 205 7.56 -1.45 4.62
C ILE A 205 6.37 -0.58 4.22
N GLU A 206 5.23 -0.89 4.81
CA GLU A 206 4.01 -0.11 4.77
C GLU A 206 3.82 0.56 6.14
N LEU A 207 3.52 1.85 6.15
CA LEU A 207 3.25 2.62 7.35
C LEU A 207 1.73 2.78 7.53
N LYS A 208 1.24 2.71 8.76
CA LYS A 208 -0.18 2.87 9.09
C LYS A 208 -0.36 3.86 10.24
N THR A 209 -1.24 4.84 10.02
CA THR A 209 -1.71 5.78 11.05
C THR A 209 -3.05 5.33 11.63
N GLY A 210 -3.17 4.07 11.99
CA GLY A 210 -4.37 3.45 12.53
C GLY A 210 -4.07 2.06 13.03
N GLY A 211 -5.06 1.44 13.70
CA GLY A 211 -4.91 0.13 14.31
C GLY A 211 -4.73 -0.99 13.30
N ASP A 212 -4.25 -2.12 13.81
CA ASP A 212 -4.07 -3.35 13.05
C ASP A 212 -5.40 -3.93 12.57
N ARG A 213 -5.40 -4.42 11.32
CA ARG A 213 -6.54 -5.06 10.67
C ARG A 213 -6.09 -6.31 9.91
N PRO A 214 -6.93 -7.36 9.83
CA PRO A 214 -6.57 -8.58 9.11
C PRO A 214 -6.19 -8.36 7.64
N GLU A 215 -6.77 -7.35 6.98
CA GLU A 215 -6.50 -7.03 5.58
C GLU A 215 -5.06 -6.57 5.33
N HIS A 216 -4.34 -6.11 6.37
CA HIS A 216 -2.95 -5.68 6.23
C HIS A 216 -2.02 -6.82 5.80
N ASP A 217 -2.30 -8.05 6.20
CA ASP A 217 -1.53 -9.21 5.75
C ASP A 217 -1.68 -9.46 4.24
N ASP A 218 -2.87 -9.25 3.70
CA ASP A 218 -3.13 -9.36 2.27
C ASP A 218 -2.49 -8.22 1.47
N ASP A 219 -2.46 -7.00 2.03
CA ASP A 219 -1.72 -5.87 1.48
C ASP A 219 -0.23 -6.21 1.34
N LEU A 220 0.36 -6.81 2.39
CA LEU A 220 1.78 -7.21 2.40
C LEU A 220 2.08 -8.30 1.36
N ARG A 221 1.18 -9.30 1.20
CA ARG A 221 1.32 -10.33 0.16
C ARG A 221 1.28 -9.73 -1.25
N PHE A 222 0.39 -8.76 -1.47
CA PHE A 222 0.31 -8.03 -2.73
C PHE A 222 1.61 -7.27 -3.03
N TYR A 223 2.15 -6.55 -2.05
CA TYR A 223 3.43 -5.86 -2.20
C TYR A 223 4.59 -6.80 -2.45
N ALA A 224 4.66 -7.94 -1.73
CA ALA A 224 5.70 -8.94 -1.92
C ALA A 224 5.72 -9.44 -3.37
N LEU A 225 4.56 -9.82 -3.91
CA LEU A 225 4.46 -10.31 -5.28
C LEU A 225 4.79 -9.23 -6.29
N LEU A 226 4.24 -8.02 -6.14
CA LEU A 226 4.45 -6.96 -7.13
C LEU A 226 5.90 -6.48 -7.13
N ALA A 227 6.56 -6.40 -5.97
CA ALA A 227 7.99 -6.14 -5.87
C ALA A 227 8.80 -7.25 -6.57
N THR A 228 8.45 -8.53 -6.36
CA THR A 228 9.08 -9.68 -7.02
C THR A 228 8.97 -9.60 -8.53
N LEU A 229 7.78 -9.36 -9.06
CA LEU A 229 7.52 -9.27 -10.50
C LEU A 229 8.22 -8.08 -11.16
N ARG A 230 8.36 -6.96 -10.43
CA ARG A 230 8.95 -5.72 -10.96
C ARG A 230 10.46 -5.71 -10.87
N LEU A 231 11.02 -6.28 -9.79
CA LEU A 231 12.46 -6.22 -9.49
C LEU A 231 13.19 -7.50 -9.85
N GLY A 232 12.49 -8.59 -10.17
CA GLY A 232 13.08 -9.86 -10.59
C GLY A 232 13.60 -10.73 -9.44
N VAL A 233 13.51 -10.27 -8.20
CA VAL A 233 13.87 -11.01 -6.98
C VAL A 233 12.91 -10.65 -5.85
N PRO A 234 12.43 -11.64 -5.07
CA PRO A 234 11.58 -11.36 -3.92
C PRO A 234 12.28 -10.49 -2.87
N PRO A 235 11.57 -9.61 -2.16
CA PRO A 235 12.11 -9.05 -0.92
C PRO A 235 12.30 -10.17 0.11
N PHE A 236 13.24 -10.02 1.05
CA PHE A 236 13.38 -11.02 2.12
C PHE A 236 12.23 -10.93 3.13
N ARG A 237 11.65 -9.74 3.28
CA ARG A 237 10.59 -9.45 4.25
C ARG A 237 9.66 -8.36 3.74
N VAL A 238 8.40 -8.43 4.15
CA VAL A 238 7.40 -7.35 4.04
C VAL A 238 6.86 -7.05 5.42
N ALA A 239 6.59 -5.78 5.73
CA ALA A 239 6.15 -5.37 7.05
C ALA A 239 5.14 -4.23 7.02
N THR A 240 4.21 -4.25 7.97
CA THR A 240 3.38 -3.10 8.36
C THR A 240 3.91 -2.54 9.67
N VAL A 241 4.10 -1.23 9.73
CA VAL A 241 4.51 -0.50 10.93
C VAL A 241 3.38 0.43 11.34
N PHE A 242 2.98 0.34 12.60
CA PHE A 242 1.89 1.13 13.17
C PHE A 242 2.48 2.38 13.85
N LEU A 243 2.15 3.55 13.31
CA LEU A 243 2.68 4.84 13.75
C LEU A 243 1.93 5.43 14.95
N ASP A 244 0.91 4.72 15.46
CA ASP A 244 0.20 5.12 16.68
C ASP A 244 0.86 4.54 17.94
N ASP A 245 1.61 3.43 17.83
CA ASP A 245 2.25 2.76 18.98
C ASP A 245 3.70 2.30 18.73
N GLY A 246 4.21 2.45 17.50
CA GLY A 246 5.57 2.05 17.12
C GLY A 246 5.77 0.54 17.01
N THR A 247 4.70 -0.25 16.97
CA THR A 247 4.78 -1.69 16.76
C THR A 247 4.82 -2.06 15.28
N TRP A 248 5.12 -3.32 14.96
CA TRP A 248 5.08 -3.82 13.59
C TRP A 248 4.61 -5.26 13.52
N ARG A 249 4.07 -5.61 12.34
CA ARG A 249 3.83 -6.97 11.91
C ARG A 249 4.66 -7.23 10.65
N ALA A 250 5.36 -8.35 10.58
CA ALA A 250 6.23 -8.67 9.47
C ALA A 250 6.09 -10.13 9.04
N HIS A 251 6.26 -10.36 7.74
CA HIS A 251 6.30 -11.69 7.15
C HIS A 251 7.60 -11.87 6.36
N ASP A 252 8.32 -12.93 6.64
CA ASP A 252 9.40 -13.38 5.77
C ASP A 252 8.79 -13.92 4.48
N VAL A 253 9.32 -13.49 3.35
CA VAL A 253 8.78 -13.88 2.05
C VAL A 253 9.21 -15.30 1.71
N SER A 254 8.24 -16.12 1.32
CA SER A 254 8.43 -17.50 0.87
C SER A 254 7.76 -17.72 -0.48
N ALA A 255 8.06 -18.84 -1.14
CA ALA A 255 7.38 -19.24 -2.36
C ALA A 255 5.87 -19.39 -2.13
N ASP A 256 5.46 -20.04 -1.03
CA ASP A 256 4.05 -20.25 -0.69
C ASP A 256 3.28 -18.93 -0.51
N LEU A 257 3.92 -17.92 0.12
CA LEU A 257 3.35 -16.58 0.28
C LEU A 257 3.10 -15.92 -1.09
N LEU A 258 4.07 -16.01 -2.00
CA LEU A 258 3.98 -15.44 -3.34
C LEU A 258 2.93 -16.16 -4.20
N GLU A 259 2.87 -17.49 -4.14
CA GLU A 259 1.85 -18.29 -4.83
C GLU A 259 0.44 -18.00 -4.30
N ALA A 260 0.29 -17.83 -2.99
CA ALA A 260 -1.01 -17.40 -2.42
C ALA A 260 -1.44 -16.02 -2.93
N ALA A 261 -0.48 -15.09 -3.08
CA ALA A 261 -0.74 -13.79 -3.67
C ALA A 261 -1.16 -13.89 -5.15
N VAL A 262 -0.50 -14.76 -5.95
CA VAL A 262 -0.89 -15.03 -7.35
C VAL A 262 -2.33 -15.52 -7.44
N ARG A 263 -2.71 -16.51 -6.61
CA ARG A 263 -4.09 -17.03 -6.58
C ARG A 263 -5.09 -15.92 -6.25
N ARG A 264 -4.87 -15.18 -5.18
CA ARG A 264 -5.77 -14.10 -4.75
C ARG A 264 -5.93 -13.01 -5.81
N ILE A 265 -4.84 -12.58 -6.44
CA ILE A 265 -4.86 -11.57 -7.51
C ILE A 265 -5.59 -12.11 -8.74
N GLY A 266 -5.30 -13.35 -9.14
CA GLY A 266 -5.96 -14.00 -10.27
C GLY A 266 -7.48 -14.07 -10.08
N ASP A 267 -7.92 -14.58 -8.91
CA ASP A 267 -9.35 -14.68 -8.58
C ASP A 267 -10.03 -13.31 -8.55
N GLY A 268 -9.37 -12.30 -7.94
CA GLY A 268 -9.88 -10.94 -7.91
C GLY A 268 -9.99 -10.30 -9.30
N ALA A 269 -8.98 -10.47 -10.14
CA ALA A 269 -8.98 -9.93 -11.50
C ALA A 269 -10.07 -10.55 -12.36
N ILE A 270 -10.23 -11.87 -12.32
CA ILE A 270 -11.30 -12.59 -13.05
C ILE A 270 -12.67 -12.10 -12.58
N ARG A 271 -12.86 -11.97 -11.27
CA ARG A 271 -14.14 -11.48 -10.73
C ARG A 271 -14.41 -10.02 -11.11
N ALA A 272 -13.39 -9.17 -11.07
CA ALA A 272 -13.49 -7.79 -11.53
C ALA A 272 -13.87 -7.72 -13.02
N GLY A 273 -13.19 -8.50 -13.87
CA GLY A 273 -13.50 -8.57 -15.29
C GLY A 273 -14.92 -9.02 -15.60
N ALA A 274 -15.41 -10.02 -14.85
CA ALA A 274 -16.80 -10.50 -15.00
C ALA A 274 -17.82 -9.39 -14.69
N MET A 275 -17.58 -8.58 -13.64
CA MET A 275 -18.46 -7.45 -13.30
C MET A 275 -18.36 -6.31 -14.33
N ILE A 276 -17.18 -6.04 -14.86
CA ILE A 276 -17.00 -5.05 -15.93
C ILE A 276 -17.73 -5.50 -17.20
N ALA A 277 -17.75 -6.81 -17.48
CA ALA A 277 -18.53 -7.41 -18.58
C ALA A 277 -20.05 -7.49 -18.31
N GLY A 278 -20.54 -7.03 -17.15
CA GLY A 278 -21.96 -6.92 -16.82
C GLY A 278 -22.49 -7.96 -15.83
N GLU A 279 -21.63 -8.78 -15.19
CA GLU A 279 -22.09 -9.66 -14.12
C GLU A 279 -22.41 -8.86 -12.86
N GLU A 280 -23.51 -9.22 -12.20
CA GLU A 280 -23.96 -8.55 -10.99
C GLU A 280 -22.97 -8.72 -9.82
N PRO A 281 -22.68 -7.63 -9.06
CA PRO A 281 -21.82 -7.68 -7.89
C PRO A 281 -22.51 -8.40 -6.72
N ARG A 282 -21.72 -9.15 -5.94
CA ARG A 282 -22.17 -9.70 -4.66
C ARG A 282 -22.11 -8.61 -3.61
N LEU A 283 -23.29 -8.20 -3.14
CA LEU A 283 -23.40 -7.17 -2.13
C LEU A 283 -23.14 -7.75 -0.74
N ARG A 284 -22.27 -7.09 0.01
CA ARG A 284 -21.93 -7.44 1.39
C ARG A 284 -21.95 -6.18 2.23
N PRO A 285 -22.98 -5.97 3.09
CA PRO A 285 -23.04 -4.80 3.95
C PRO A 285 -21.96 -4.83 5.02
N GLY A 286 -21.51 -3.64 5.42
CA GLY A 286 -20.48 -3.48 6.43
C GLY A 286 -20.11 -2.02 6.69
N PRO A 287 -19.07 -1.76 7.50
CA PRO A 287 -18.64 -0.39 7.81
C PRO A 287 -18.33 0.44 6.57
N TRP A 288 -17.89 -0.20 5.49
CA TRP A 288 -17.63 0.44 4.20
C TRP A 288 -18.85 1.05 3.53
N CYS A 289 -20.07 0.74 3.98
CA CYS A 289 -21.28 1.40 3.47
C CYS A 289 -21.26 2.90 3.77
N SER A 290 -20.61 3.36 4.84
CA SER A 290 -20.56 4.79 5.22
C SER A 290 -19.79 5.67 4.23
N TRP A 291 -18.97 5.08 3.36
CA TRP A 291 -18.22 5.79 2.30
C TRP A 291 -18.45 5.20 0.91
N CYS A 292 -19.46 4.33 0.76
CA CYS A 292 -19.80 3.75 -0.52
C CYS A 292 -20.61 4.75 -1.35
N PRO A 293 -20.21 5.06 -2.60
CA PRO A 293 -20.97 5.96 -3.46
C PRO A 293 -22.44 5.54 -3.68
N ARG A 294 -22.71 4.25 -3.56
CA ARG A 294 -24.05 3.67 -3.73
C ARG A 294 -24.83 3.48 -2.42
N ALA A 295 -24.34 4.00 -1.31
CA ALA A 295 -24.90 3.73 0.02
C ALA A 295 -26.40 4.04 0.12
N GLU A 296 -26.85 5.16 -0.43
CA GLU A 296 -28.24 5.61 -0.37
C GLU A 296 -29.18 4.76 -1.23
N THR A 297 -28.70 4.24 -2.35
CA THR A 297 -29.51 3.49 -3.32
C THR A 297 -29.35 1.98 -3.21
N CYS A 298 -28.36 1.49 -2.45
CA CYS A 298 -28.06 0.08 -2.31
C CYS A 298 -29.08 -0.62 -1.38
N PRO A 299 -29.75 -1.71 -1.86
CA PRO A 299 -30.75 -2.41 -1.05
C PRO A 299 -30.17 -3.07 0.20
N GLU A 300 -28.87 -3.42 0.18
CA GLU A 300 -28.16 -4.09 1.28
C GLU A 300 -27.41 -3.09 2.20
N SER A 301 -27.52 -1.78 1.95
CA SER A 301 -26.77 -0.80 2.71
C SER A 301 -27.18 -0.77 4.18
N THR A 302 -26.17 -0.74 5.06
CA THR A 302 -26.35 -0.46 6.49
C THR A 302 -26.21 1.02 6.82
N PHE A 303 -25.83 1.84 5.85
CA PHE A 303 -25.79 3.29 6.00
C PHE A 303 -27.22 3.82 6.16
N ARG A 304 -27.38 4.76 7.10
CA ARG A 304 -28.59 5.57 7.25
C ARG A 304 -28.13 7.02 7.27
N ALA A 305 -28.62 7.80 6.31
CA ALA A 305 -28.50 9.25 6.39
C ALA A 305 -29.34 9.71 7.59
N ASP A 306 -28.72 10.44 8.53
CA ASP A 306 -29.40 11.06 9.67
C ASP A 306 -30.26 12.23 9.22
#